data_c4ec3c99807386404b2f5ca82e8a6091
#
_entry.id   c4ec3c99807386404b2f5ca82e8a6091
#
_cell.length_a   1.000
_cell.length_b   1.000
_cell.length_c   1.000
_cell.angle_alpha   90.00
_cell.angle_beta   90.00
_cell.angle_gamma   90.00
#
_symmetry.space_group_name_H-M   'P 1'
#
loop_
_entity.id
_entity.type
_entity.pdbx_description
1 polymer ?
#
loop_
_entity_poly.entity_id
_entity_poly.type
_entity_poly.pdbx_seq_one_letter_code
_entity_poly.pdbx_strand_id
1 'polypeptide(L)'
;SMSTLQKDVPVLYLGRSDGLLYREMRDLPTASDKLGTAVTAVINAAPLDSDYTSAWMGGQLNKAVVHGDVIVLDVSGAAWDAIRSREKLTAAIRQLVYTATAVVGDRNGQKSVQLLRDGSPSLPFIGVPQANFIEEGTDRCGPVWIDRPQSGQTLAATRLTIEGQVQRKVRAISYRINLAGKGDLISRGVITPGQPDHRGWRRWSVSAPVRSGDVLITIDADGTKALKLVTVS
;
A
#
# COMPACT_ATOMS: atom_id res chain seq x y z
N SER A 1 -23.90 3.41 17.78
CA SER A 1 -22.50 3.39 18.22
C SER A 1 -21.60 3.91 17.11
N MET A 2 -20.67 4.77 17.47
CA MET A 2 -19.68 5.24 16.52
C MET A 2 -18.66 4.14 16.24
N SER A 3 -18.46 3.82 14.97
CA SER A 3 -17.41 2.88 14.61
C SER A 3 -16.05 3.50 14.89
N THR A 4 -15.17 2.73 15.50
CA THR A 4 -13.79 3.13 15.76
C THR A 4 -12.99 3.00 14.46
N LEU A 5 -12.21 4.03 14.16
CA LEU A 5 -11.25 3.97 13.06
C LEU A 5 -9.93 3.34 13.53
N GLN A 6 -9.44 2.39 12.77
CA GLN A 6 -8.07 1.91 12.86
C GLN A 6 -7.20 2.83 12.02
N LYS A 7 -6.22 3.48 12.65
CA LYS A 7 -5.35 4.46 11.99
C LYS A 7 -4.10 3.82 11.41
N ASP A 8 -3.58 4.43 10.35
CA ASP A 8 -2.29 4.06 9.74
C ASP A 8 -2.22 2.59 9.36
N VAL A 9 -3.25 2.12 8.67
CA VAL A 9 -3.33 0.74 8.22
C VAL A 9 -2.69 0.63 6.83
N PRO A 10 -1.61 -0.15 6.67
CA PRO A 10 -1.00 -0.34 5.36
C PRO A 10 -1.88 -1.22 4.49
N VAL A 11 -2.15 -0.76 3.27
CA VAL A 11 -2.90 -1.52 2.27
C VAL A 11 -2.15 -1.44 0.96
N LEU A 12 -1.79 -2.58 0.39
CA LEU A 12 -1.04 -2.65 -0.85
C LEU A 12 -1.99 -2.76 -2.05
N TYR A 13 -1.78 -1.87 -3.00
CA TYR A 13 -2.51 -1.82 -4.27
C TYR A 13 -1.53 -1.96 -5.44
N LEU A 14 -2.06 -2.01 -6.64
CA LEU A 14 -1.28 -2.17 -7.87
C LEU A 14 -1.31 -0.87 -8.67
N GLY A 15 -0.16 -0.46 -9.20
CA GLY A 15 -0.10 0.64 -10.16
C GLY A 15 -0.79 0.25 -11.46
N ARG A 16 -1.66 1.11 -11.97
CA ARG A 16 -2.36 0.83 -13.25
C ARG A 16 -1.41 0.72 -14.42
N SER A 17 -0.33 1.51 -14.42
CA SER A 17 0.58 1.58 -15.54
C SER A 17 1.68 0.53 -15.50
N ASP A 18 2.11 0.10 -14.31
CA ASP A 18 3.28 -0.76 -14.15
C ASP A 18 3.00 -2.10 -13.45
N GLY A 19 1.82 -2.25 -12.81
CA GLY A 19 1.46 -3.46 -12.07
C GLY A 19 2.26 -3.69 -10.79
N LEU A 20 3.08 -2.72 -10.39
CA LEU A 20 3.89 -2.81 -9.18
C LEU A 20 3.05 -2.48 -7.94
N LEU A 21 3.53 -2.92 -6.78
CA LEU A 21 2.87 -2.66 -5.51
C LEU A 21 3.15 -1.24 -5.01
N TYR A 22 2.07 -0.55 -4.63
CA TYR A 22 2.10 0.75 -3.99
C TYR A 22 1.29 0.69 -2.70
N ARG A 23 1.80 1.34 -1.66
CA ARG A 23 1.18 1.32 -0.34
C ARG A 23 0.37 2.58 -0.10
N GLU A 24 -0.87 2.39 0.38
CA GLU A 24 -1.63 3.46 1.03
C GLU A 24 -1.65 3.21 2.53
N MET A 25 -1.42 4.26 3.30
CA MET A 25 -1.61 4.23 4.75
C MET A 25 -3.00 4.79 5.03
N ARG A 26 -3.90 3.92 5.46
CA ARG A 26 -5.33 4.21 5.52
C ARG A 26 -5.84 4.31 6.96
N ASP A 27 -6.78 5.21 7.18
CA ASP A 27 -7.63 5.20 8.37
C ASP A 27 -8.93 4.51 7.98
N LEU A 28 -9.21 3.37 8.58
CA LEU A 28 -10.26 2.45 8.14
C LEU A 28 -11.17 2.08 9.29
N PRO A 29 -12.47 1.82 9.01
CA PRO A 29 -13.33 1.20 10.01
C PRO A 29 -12.71 -0.09 10.53
N THR A 30 -12.65 -0.24 11.86
CA THR A 30 -12.06 -1.41 12.48
C THR A 30 -12.93 -2.64 12.21
N ALA A 31 -12.39 -3.63 11.50
CA ALA A 31 -13.09 -4.89 11.24
C ALA A 31 -12.81 -5.91 12.35
N SER A 32 -11.57 -6.00 12.79
CA SER A 32 -11.12 -6.85 13.88
C SER A 32 -9.85 -6.24 14.49
N ASP A 33 -8.75 -6.97 14.54
CA ASP A 33 -7.44 -6.37 14.83
C ASP A 33 -6.90 -5.67 13.57
N LYS A 34 -5.71 -5.08 13.67
CA LYS A 34 -5.11 -4.34 12.57
C LYS A 34 -4.86 -5.22 11.34
N LEU A 35 -4.45 -6.46 11.55
CA LEU A 35 -4.24 -7.43 10.47
C LEU A 35 -5.55 -7.72 9.74
N GLY A 36 -6.60 -8.04 10.46
CA GLY A 36 -7.92 -8.31 9.86
C GLY A 36 -8.48 -7.09 9.13
N THR A 37 -8.31 -5.89 9.70
CA THR A 37 -8.73 -4.63 9.07
C THR A 37 -7.98 -4.38 7.77
N ALA A 38 -6.66 -4.57 7.76
CA ALA A 38 -5.84 -4.37 6.58
C ALA A 38 -6.21 -5.34 5.45
N VAL A 39 -6.32 -6.62 5.76
CA VAL A 39 -6.63 -7.66 4.76
C VAL A 39 -8.06 -7.48 4.23
N THR A 40 -9.02 -7.16 5.10
CA THR A 40 -10.38 -6.85 4.66
C THR A 40 -10.39 -5.68 3.68
N ALA A 41 -9.57 -4.65 3.93
CA ALA A 41 -9.46 -3.51 3.02
C ALA A 41 -8.85 -3.89 1.67
N VAL A 42 -7.83 -4.74 1.64
CA VAL A 42 -7.27 -5.25 0.37
C VAL A 42 -8.36 -5.92 -0.46
N ILE A 43 -9.20 -6.74 0.18
CA ILE A 43 -10.23 -7.51 -0.53
C ILE A 43 -11.38 -6.60 -1.01
N ASN A 44 -11.77 -5.60 -0.23
CA ASN A 44 -13.04 -4.89 -0.44
C ASN A 44 -12.92 -3.39 -0.71
N ALA A 45 -11.86 -2.73 -0.26
CA ALA A 45 -11.76 -1.27 -0.38
C ALA A 45 -11.02 -0.86 -1.65
N ALA A 46 -11.65 0.00 -2.44
CA ALA A 46 -10.97 0.61 -3.58
C ALA A 46 -9.83 1.53 -3.11
N PRO A 47 -8.75 1.66 -3.88
CA PRO A 47 -7.72 2.64 -3.56
C PRO A 47 -8.25 4.06 -3.61
N LEU A 48 -7.69 4.94 -2.79
CA LEU A 48 -7.98 6.38 -2.84
C LEU A 48 -7.34 7.02 -4.06
N ASP A 49 -6.18 6.53 -4.45
CA ASP A 49 -5.43 7.04 -5.59
C ASP A 49 -5.95 6.44 -6.89
N SER A 50 -6.35 7.28 -7.83
CA SER A 50 -6.86 6.83 -9.13
C SER A 50 -5.80 6.17 -10.02
N ASP A 51 -4.52 6.35 -9.69
CA ASP A 51 -3.42 5.69 -10.40
C ASP A 51 -3.24 4.23 -9.98
N TYR A 52 -3.98 3.79 -8.95
CA TYR A 52 -3.90 2.43 -8.43
C TYR A 52 -5.17 1.64 -8.73
N THR A 53 -5.02 0.34 -8.67
CA THR A 53 -6.11 -0.62 -8.79
C THR A 53 -5.86 -1.79 -7.85
N SER A 54 -6.81 -2.71 -7.77
CA SER A 54 -6.68 -3.94 -7.01
C SER A 54 -7.03 -5.14 -7.87
N ALA A 55 -6.36 -6.27 -7.65
CA ALA A 55 -6.75 -7.54 -8.25
C ALA A 55 -7.95 -8.16 -7.53
N TRP A 56 -8.25 -7.74 -6.32
CA TRP A 56 -9.40 -8.23 -5.53
C TRP A 56 -10.68 -7.50 -5.94
N MET A 57 -11.77 -8.27 -5.99
CA MET A 57 -13.08 -7.78 -6.45
C MET A 57 -14.14 -7.86 -5.36
N GLY A 58 -13.74 -8.03 -4.12
CA GLY A 58 -14.64 -8.17 -3.00
C GLY A 58 -14.73 -9.61 -2.51
N GLY A 59 -15.20 -9.76 -1.28
CA GLY A 59 -15.33 -11.03 -0.62
C GLY A 59 -15.19 -10.93 0.88
N GLN A 60 -15.02 -12.06 1.54
CA GLN A 60 -14.96 -12.13 2.99
C GLN A 60 -13.63 -12.71 3.46
N LEU A 61 -13.07 -12.07 4.48
CA LEU A 61 -11.99 -12.63 5.26
C LEU A 61 -12.60 -13.49 6.36
N ASN A 62 -12.34 -14.81 6.32
CA ASN A 62 -12.85 -15.75 7.31
C ASN A 62 -11.99 -15.76 8.57
N LYS A 63 -10.67 -15.62 8.41
CA LYS A 63 -9.71 -15.71 9.50
C LYS A 63 -8.40 -15.03 9.15
N ALA A 64 -7.83 -14.30 10.10
CA ALA A 64 -6.50 -13.72 9.99
C ALA A 64 -5.82 -13.84 11.35
N VAL A 65 -4.80 -14.68 11.46
CA VAL A 65 -4.10 -14.94 12.72
C VAL A 65 -2.61 -15.12 12.49
N VAL A 66 -1.85 -14.93 13.56
CA VAL A 66 -0.40 -15.13 13.55
C VAL A 66 -0.06 -16.30 14.47
N HIS A 67 0.62 -17.28 13.93
CA HIS A 67 1.15 -18.42 14.68
C HIS A 67 2.67 -18.46 14.49
N GLY A 68 3.41 -17.94 15.46
CA GLY A 68 4.87 -17.86 15.37
C GLY A 68 5.31 -17.05 14.15
N ASP A 69 6.00 -17.71 13.22
CA ASP A 69 6.51 -17.08 12.00
C ASP A 69 5.55 -17.16 10.81
N VAL A 70 4.33 -17.69 11.02
CA VAL A 70 3.35 -17.89 9.97
C VAL A 70 2.13 -17.02 10.23
N ILE A 71 1.76 -16.23 9.23
CA ILE A 71 0.52 -15.48 9.18
C ILE A 71 -0.47 -16.31 8.38
N VAL A 72 -1.60 -16.66 8.97
CA VAL A 72 -2.64 -17.47 8.31
C VAL A 72 -3.77 -16.55 7.90
N LEU A 73 -4.06 -16.48 6.60
CA LEU A 73 -5.17 -15.73 6.02
C LEU A 73 -6.10 -16.69 5.32
N ASP A 74 -7.32 -16.82 5.82
CA ASP A 74 -8.37 -17.63 5.22
C ASP A 74 -9.40 -16.73 4.57
N VAL A 75 -9.48 -16.79 3.24
CA VAL A 75 -10.32 -15.93 2.43
C VAL A 75 -11.42 -16.76 1.77
N SER A 76 -12.60 -16.19 1.64
CA SER A 76 -13.75 -16.88 1.06
C SER A 76 -13.47 -17.38 -0.36
N GLY A 77 -14.00 -18.55 -0.67
CA GLY A 77 -13.88 -19.15 -2.00
C GLY A 77 -14.43 -18.24 -3.10
N ALA A 78 -15.53 -17.53 -2.82
CA ALA A 78 -16.12 -16.60 -3.76
C ALA A 78 -15.16 -15.46 -4.12
N ALA A 79 -14.40 -14.96 -3.14
CA ALA A 79 -13.40 -13.92 -3.41
C ALA A 79 -12.28 -14.41 -4.32
N TRP A 80 -11.78 -15.61 -4.06
CA TRP A 80 -10.78 -16.25 -4.92
C TRP A 80 -11.31 -16.51 -6.33
N ASP A 81 -12.51 -17.04 -6.45
CA ASP A 81 -13.11 -17.45 -7.73
C ASP A 81 -13.45 -16.25 -8.63
N ALA A 82 -13.58 -15.06 -8.06
CA ALA A 82 -13.79 -13.84 -8.83
C ALA A 82 -12.52 -13.42 -9.61
N ILE A 83 -11.36 -13.94 -9.24
CA ILE A 83 -10.09 -13.66 -9.90
C ILE A 83 -9.92 -14.65 -11.05
N ARG A 84 -10.02 -14.16 -12.29
CA ARG A 84 -10.23 -15.00 -13.49
C ARG A 84 -8.97 -15.30 -14.30
N SER A 85 -7.81 -14.82 -13.89
CA SER A 85 -6.57 -15.09 -14.62
C SER A 85 -5.43 -15.40 -13.66
N ARG A 86 -4.47 -16.19 -14.13
CA ARG A 86 -3.27 -16.54 -13.35
C ARG A 86 -2.46 -15.30 -13.01
N GLU A 87 -2.36 -14.36 -13.94
CA GLU A 87 -1.65 -13.10 -13.74
C GLU A 87 -2.28 -12.28 -12.62
N LYS A 88 -3.61 -12.11 -12.65
CA LYS A 88 -4.33 -11.40 -11.58
C LYS A 88 -4.25 -12.14 -10.25
N LEU A 89 -4.30 -13.47 -10.27
CA LEU A 89 -4.15 -14.27 -9.06
C LEU A 89 -2.78 -14.04 -8.41
N THR A 90 -1.73 -14.03 -9.20
CA THR A 90 -0.37 -13.75 -8.70
C THR A 90 -0.30 -12.37 -8.07
N ALA A 91 -0.87 -11.36 -8.71
CA ALA A 91 -0.92 -10.00 -8.16
C ALA A 91 -1.76 -9.93 -6.87
N ALA A 92 -2.90 -10.61 -6.84
CA ALA A 92 -3.77 -10.70 -5.68
C ALA A 92 -3.05 -11.32 -4.46
N ILE A 93 -2.31 -12.38 -4.68
CA ILE A 93 -1.50 -13.03 -3.65
C ILE A 93 -0.44 -12.08 -3.12
N ARG A 94 0.28 -11.36 -4.00
CA ARG A 94 1.27 -10.38 -3.59
C ARG A 94 0.68 -9.25 -2.75
N GLN A 95 -0.51 -8.76 -3.12
CA GLN A 95 -1.19 -7.76 -2.31
C GLN A 95 -1.44 -8.25 -0.89
N LEU A 96 -1.93 -9.47 -0.72
CA LEU A 96 -2.16 -10.06 0.61
C LEU A 96 -0.86 -10.24 1.38
N VAL A 97 0.15 -10.81 0.75
CA VAL A 97 1.43 -11.11 1.41
C VAL A 97 2.09 -9.83 1.91
N TYR A 98 2.24 -8.84 1.05
CA TYR A 98 2.90 -7.58 1.42
C TYR A 98 2.08 -6.76 2.42
N THR A 99 0.77 -6.81 2.35
CA THR A 99 -0.09 -6.14 3.34
C THR A 99 0.03 -6.81 4.71
N ALA A 100 -0.08 -8.13 4.76
CA ALA A 100 0.01 -8.86 6.02
C ALA A 100 1.37 -8.68 6.70
N THR A 101 2.45 -8.80 5.94
CA THR A 101 3.80 -8.64 6.48
C THR A 101 4.09 -7.20 6.89
N ALA A 102 3.51 -6.22 6.21
CA ALA A 102 3.61 -4.81 6.61
C ALA A 102 2.96 -4.56 7.98
N VAL A 103 1.83 -5.19 8.25
CA VAL A 103 1.14 -5.06 9.55
C VAL A 103 1.88 -5.77 10.66
N VAL A 104 2.23 -7.03 10.42
CA VAL A 104 2.83 -7.89 11.47
C VAL A 104 4.29 -7.53 11.71
N GLY A 105 5.00 -7.09 10.67
CA GLY A 105 6.43 -6.82 10.76
C GLY A 105 7.26 -8.09 10.75
N ASP A 106 8.54 -7.92 10.93
CA ASP A 106 9.52 -9.02 10.89
C ASP A 106 10.36 -9.08 12.15
N ARG A 107 9.86 -8.50 13.23
CA ARG A 107 10.46 -8.66 14.55
C ARG A 107 10.51 -10.17 14.86
N ASN A 108 11.65 -10.67 15.26
CA ASN A 108 11.91 -12.10 15.46
C ASN A 108 11.97 -12.92 14.16
N GLY A 109 12.30 -12.30 13.03
CA GLY A 109 12.54 -12.97 11.78
C GLY A 109 11.47 -12.76 10.73
N GLN A 110 11.77 -13.16 9.51
CA GLN A 110 10.87 -13.04 8.38
C GLN A 110 9.62 -13.89 8.59
N LYS A 111 8.46 -13.30 8.32
CA LYS A 111 7.19 -14.01 8.36
C LYS A 111 6.85 -14.59 7.00
N SER A 112 6.22 -15.75 7.01
CA SER A 112 5.58 -16.31 5.83
C SER A 112 4.07 -16.19 5.98
N VAL A 113 3.36 -16.29 4.85
CA VAL A 113 1.91 -16.17 4.80
C VAL A 113 1.34 -17.44 4.20
N GLN A 114 0.49 -18.12 4.98
CA GLN A 114 -0.32 -19.24 4.50
C GLN A 114 -1.67 -18.69 4.05
N LEU A 115 -2.03 -18.99 2.81
CA LEU A 115 -3.30 -18.58 2.22
C LEU A 115 -4.24 -19.78 2.11
N LEU A 116 -5.45 -19.60 2.61
CA LEU A 116 -6.48 -20.62 2.58
C LEU A 116 -7.70 -20.12 1.80
N ARG A 117 -8.39 -21.02 1.13
CA ARG A 117 -9.65 -20.83 0.46
C ARG A 117 -10.73 -21.62 1.19
N ASP A 118 -11.59 -20.94 1.94
CA ASP A 118 -12.60 -21.60 2.80
C ASP A 118 -11.99 -22.74 3.64
N GLY A 119 -10.85 -22.43 4.28
CA GLY A 119 -10.12 -23.36 5.13
C GLY A 119 -9.21 -24.35 4.40
N SER A 120 -9.21 -24.38 3.07
CA SER A 120 -8.41 -25.30 2.28
C SER A 120 -7.15 -24.60 1.72
N PRO A 121 -5.97 -25.27 1.73
CA PRO A 121 -4.75 -24.73 1.13
C PRO A 121 -4.73 -24.80 -0.40
N SER A 122 -5.76 -25.37 -1.04
CA SER A 122 -5.85 -25.46 -2.49
C SER A 122 -6.40 -24.15 -3.06
N LEU A 123 -5.58 -23.44 -3.83
CA LEU A 123 -5.96 -22.19 -4.46
C LEU A 123 -6.31 -22.40 -5.93
N PRO A 124 -7.20 -21.52 -6.52
CA PRO A 124 -7.54 -21.62 -7.94
C PRO A 124 -6.30 -21.42 -8.82
N PHE A 125 -6.27 -22.08 -9.96
CA PHE A 125 -5.21 -22.08 -10.98
C PHE A 125 -3.86 -22.66 -10.55
N ILE A 126 -3.65 -22.96 -9.28
CA ILE A 126 -2.41 -23.56 -8.81
C ILE A 126 -2.53 -25.08 -8.73
N GLY A 127 -3.69 -25.58 -8.30
CA GLY A 127 -4.02 -27.01 -8.37
C GLY A 127 -3.29 -27.90 -7.38
N VAL A 128 -2.45 -27.35 -6.52
CA VAL A 128 -1.70 -28.09 -5.50
C VAL A 128 -1.77 -27.35 -4.17
N PRO A 129 -1.66 -28.04 -3.04
CA PRO A 129 -1.51 -27.37 -1.74
C PRO A 129 -0.30 -26.46 -1.75
N GLN A 130 -0.48 -25.26 -1.26
CA GLN A 130 0.56 -24.25 -1.33
C GLN A 130 1.51 -24.30 -0.15
N ALA A 131 2.79 -24.14 -0.43
CA ALA A 131 3.74 -23.73 0.58
C ALA A 131 3.42 -22.30 1.01
N ASN A 132 3.98 -21.89 2.15
CA ASN A 132 3.79 -20.51 2.61
C ASN A 132 4.50 -19.52 1.68
N PHE A 133 3.85 -18.39 1.44
CA PHE A 133 4.39 -17.31 0.63
C PHE A 133 5.22 -16.38 1.48
N ILE A 134 6.23 -15.76 0.87
CA ILE A 134 7.06 -14.71 1.49
C ILE A 134 7.11 -13.50 0.56
N GLU A 135 7.51 -12.35 1.11
CA GLU A 135 7.82 -11.19 0.28
C GLU A 135 8.98 -11.53 -0.67
N GLU A 136 8.83 -11.12 -1.93
CA GLU A 136 9.83 -11.36 -2.97
C GLU A 136 10.85 -10.21 -3.08
N GLY A 137 11.00 -9.40 -2.02
CA GLY A 137 11.85 -8.22 -2.02
C GLY A 137 11.17 -7.00 -2.61
N THR A 138 11.94 -5.99 -2.99
CA THR A 138 11.43 -4.70 -3.46
C THR A 138 11.17 -4.64 -4.96
N ASP A 139 11.59 -5.65 -5.72
CA ASP A 139 11.45 -5.66 -7.19
C ASP A 139 9.99 -5.68 -7.65
N ARG A 140 9.06 -6.13 -6.79
CA ARG A 140 7.63 -6.14 -7.07
C ARG A 140 6.94 -4.84 -6.65
N CYS A 141 7.69 -3.90 -6.10
CA CYS A 141 7.16 -2.65 -5.57
C CYS A 141 7.54 -1.48 -6.47
N GLY A 142 6.68 -0.46 -6.50
CA GLY A 142 7.05 0.82 -7.08
C GLY A 142 8.26 1.41 -6.37
N PRO A 143 9.04 2.25 -7.05
CA PRO A 143 10.30 2.74 -6.50
C PRO A 143 10.12 3.69 -5.32
N VAL A 144 8.97 4.35 -5.21
CA VAL A 144 8.67 5.30 -4.14
C VAL A 144 7.22 5.17 -3.71
N TRP A 145 6.99 5.27 -2.40
CA TRP A 145 5.66 5.29 -1.80
C TRP A 145 5.46 6.61 -1.07
N ILE A 146 4.28 7.21 -1.23
CA ILE A 146 3.85 8.36 -0.45
C ILE A 146 2.88 7.86 0.61
N ASP A 147 3.32 7.86 1.87
CA ASP A 147 2.47 7.42 2.99
C ASP A 147 1.54 8.54 3.46
N ARG A 148 2.00 9.78 3.38
CA ARG A 148 1.22 10.98 3.75
C ARG A 148 1.58 12.14 2.85
N PRO A 149 0.60 12.95 2.46
CA PRO A 149 -0.84 12.73 2.61
C PRO A 149 -1.38 11.69 1.61
N GLN A 150 -2.60 11.25 1.81
CA GLN A 150 -3.29 10.37 0.86
C GLN A 150 -4.12 11.19 -0.11
N SER A 151 -4.35 10.63 -1.31
CA SER A 151 -5.19 11.26 -2.33
C SER A 151 -6.60 11.53 -1.81
N GLY A 152 -7.12 12.72 -2.11
CA GLY A 152 -8.45 13.14 -1.73
C GLY A 152 -8.58 13.70 -0.32
N GLN A 153 -7.50 13.72 0.47
CA GLN A 153 -7.56 14.34 1.80
C GLN A 153 -7.73 15.86 1.72
N THR A 154 -8.46 16.41 2.69
CA THR A 154 -8.55 17.83 2.95
C THR A 154 -7.72 18.15 4.20
N LEU A 155 -6.79 19.08 4.07
CA LEU A 155 -5.82 19.41 5.11
C LEU A 155 -5.88 20.91 5.42
N ALA A 156 -6.02 21.26 6.71
CA ALA A 156 -5.92 22.63 7.16
C ALA A 156 -4.45 22.90 7.55
N ALA A 157 -3.68 23.50 6.65
CA ALA A 157 -2.26 23.71 6.87
C ALA A 157 -1.71 24.85 6.05
N THR A 158 -0.66 25.52 6.58
CA THR A 158 0.18 26.45 5.85
C THR A 158 1.44 25.77 5.32
N ARG A 159 1.80 24.64 5.91
CA ARG A 159 2.88 23.76 5.46
C ARG A 159 2.39 22.32 5.45
N LEU A 160 2.80 21.56 4.43
CA LEU A 160 2.54 20.13 4.35
C LEU A 160 3.78 19.36 4.78
N THR A 161 3.58 18.34 5.59
CA THR A 161 4.55 17.28 5.77
C THR A 161 4.20 16.16 4.79
N ILE A 162 5.13 15.86 3.90
CA ILE A 162 5.01 14.79 2.91
C ILE A 162 6.04 13.75 3.30
N GLU A 163 5.62 12.50 3.44
CA GLU A 163 6.54 11.45 3.89
C GLU A 163 6.22 10.11 3.25
N GLY A 164 7.21 9.25 3.20
CA GLY A 164 7.05 7.93 2.64
C GLY A 164 8.32 7.10 2.68
N GLN A 165 8.41 6.21 1.71
CA GLN A 165 9.51 5.27 1.55
C GLN A 165 10.03 5.35 0.12
N VAL A 166 11.32 5.11 -0.06
CA VAL A 166 11.95 4.99 -1.36
C VAL A 166 12.87 3.78 -1.35
N GLN A 167 12.92 3.06 -2.45
CA GLN A 167 13.80 1.91 -2.56
C GLN A 167 15.27 2.32 -2.47
N ARG A 168 16.06 1.50 -1.83
CA ARG A 168 17.50 1.70 -1.64
C ARG A 168 18.24 1.99 -2.95
N LYS A 169 17.82 1.37 -4.04
CA LYS A 169 18.47 1.51 -5.35
C LYS A 169 18.21 2.85 -6.04
N VAL A 170 17.21 3.63 -5.59
CA VAL A 170 16.89 4.94 -6.17
C VAL A 170 18.00 5.93 -5.81
N ARG A 171 18.52 6.61 -6.83
CA ARG A 171 19.64 7.55 -6.68
C ARG A 171 19.22 8.98 -6.45
N ALA A 172 18.14 9.41 -7.13
CA ALA A 172 17.68 10.78 -7.08
C ALA A 172 16.17 10.82 -6.78
N ILE A 173 15.81 11.53 -5.74
CA ILE A 173 14.41 11.75 -5.37
C ILE A 173 14.17 13.23 -5.16
N SER A 174 13.08 13.75 -5.71
CA SER A 174 12.70 15.15 -5.62
C SER A 174 11.19 15.30 -5.50
N TYR A 175 10.74 16.48 -5.10
CA TYR A 175 9.33 16.79 -5.01
C TYR A 175 8.98 18.08 -5.73
N ARG A 176 7.72 18.16 -6.16
CA ARG A 176 7.09 19.38 -6.64
C ARG A 176 5.68 19.45 -6.07
N ILE A 177 5.26 20.66 -5.72
CA ILE A 177 3.88 20.94 -5.32
C ILE A 177 3.38 22.02 -6.25
N ASN A 178 2.32 21.74 -6.99
CA ASN A 178 1.70 22.64 -7.94
C ASN A 178 0.22 22.86 -7.58
N LEU A 179 -0.32 24.04 -7.88
CA LEU A 179 -1.76 24.22 -7.88
C LEU A 179 -2.36 23.34 -8.99
N ALA A 180 -3.35 22.53 -8.64
CA ALA A 180 -4.06 21.71 -9.61
C ALA A 180 -4.83 22.63 -10.58
N GLY A 181 -4.91 22.22 -11.83
CA GLY A 181 -5.62 22.96 -12.86
C GLY A 181 -4.81 24.08 -13.51
N LYS A 182 -4.23 24.99 -12.74
CA LYS A 182 -3.41 26.08 -13.27
C LYS A 182 -1.96 25.68 -13.49
N GLY A 183 -1.48 24.70 -12.74
CA GLY A 183 -0.11 24.23 -12.83
C GLY A 183 0.95 25.12 -12.17
N ASP A 184 0.55 26.19 -11.49
CA ASP A 184 1.48 27.11 -10.82
C ASP A 184 2.31 26.36 -9.79
N LEU A 185 3.63 26.51 -9.87
CA LEU A 185 4.55 25.90 -8.91
C LEU A 185 4.48 26.64 -7.57
N ILE A 186 4.21 25.88 -6.50
CA ILE A 186 4.21 26.40 -5.13
C ILE A 186 5.55 26.13 -4.45
N SER A 187 6.07 24.92 -4.60
CA SER A 187 7.30 24.50 -3.94
C SER A 187 7.95 23.35 -4.69
N ARG A 188 9.27 23.26 -4.61
CA ARG A 188 10.04 22.14 -5.14
C ARG A 188 11.33 21.96 -4.36
N GLY A 189 11.91 20.78 -4.43
CA GLY A 189 13.20 20.53 -3.82
C GLY A 189 13.70 19.11 -4.02
N VAL A 190 14.92 18.90 -3.60
CA VAL A 190 15.56 17.58 -3.54
C VAL A 190 15.23 16.95 -2.20
N ILE A 191 15.00 15.65 -2.20
CA ILE A 191 14.75 14.87 -0.99
C ILE A 191 15.99 14.06 -0.67
N THR A 192 16.45 14.13 0.59
CA THR A 192 17.54 13.29 1.08
C THR A 192 16.94 12.22 1.99
N PRO A 193 16.85 10.96 1.53
CA PRO A 193 16.30 9.89 2.34
C PRO A 193 17.26 9.47 3.46
N GLY A 194 16.71 8.83 4.48
CA GLY A 194 17.47 8.27 5.59
C GLY A 194 18.27 7.03 5.21
N GLN A 195 18.82 6.36 6.20
CA GLN A 195 19.58 5.12 5.99
C GLN A 195 18.66 3.99 5.54
N PRO A 196 19.14 3.07 4.70
CA PRO A 196 18.34 1.93 4.28
C PRO A 196 18.08 0.97 5.44
N ASP A 197 16.87 0.44 5.49
CA ASP A 197 16.54 -0.65 6.38
C ASP A 197 16.97 -2.00 5.78
N HIS A 198 16.77 -3.09 6.54
CA HIS A 198 17.16 -4.44 6.09
C HIS A 198 16.26 -4.99 4.98
N ARG A 199 15.12 -4.35 4.70
CA ARG A 199 14.19 -4.76 3.63
C ARG A 199 14.46 -4.05 2.31
N GLY A 200 15.37 -3.08 2.29
CA GLY A 200 15.73 -2.32 1.09
C GLY A 200 14.94 -1.03 0.91
N TRP A 201 14.43 -0.45 2.00
CA TRP A 201 13.70 0.81 2.00
C TRP A 201 14.42 1.88 2.80
N ARG A 202 14.26 3.12 2.36
CA ARG A 202 14.75 4.31 3.05
C ARG A 202 13.55 5.23 3.31
N ARG A 203 13.42 5.71 4.53
CA ARG A 203 12.39 6.71 4.87
C ARG A 203 12.78 8.06 4.33
N TRP A 204 11.78 8.83 3.89
CA TRP A 204 11.97 10.22 3.51
C TRP A 204 10.82 11.07 4.04
N SER A 205 11.10 12.35 4.28
CA SER A 205 10.13 13.32 4.75
C SER A 205 10.55 14.71 4.32
N VAL A 206 9.60 15.53 3.90
CA VAL A 206 9.81 16.95 3.64
C VAL A 206 8.67 17.75 4.23
N SER A 207 8.98 18.97 4.69
CA SER A 207 8.01 19.98 5.06
C SER A 207 8.10 21.12 4.05
N ALA A 208 6.99 21.45 3.41
CA ALA A 208 6.97 22.45 2.35
C ALA A 208 5.80 23.41 2.53
N PRO A 209 5.97 24.71 2.19
CA PRO A 209 4.88 25.66 2.21
C PRO A 209 3.84 25.29 1.16
N VAL A 210 2.57 25.55 1.48
CA VAL A 210 1.45 25.33 0.57
C VAL A 210 0.51 26.52 0.57
N ARG A 211 -0.38 26.55 -0.40
CA ARG A 211 -1.48 27.51 -0.52
C ARG A 211 -2.81 26.79 -0.47
N SER A 212 -3.86 27.53 -0.08
CA SER A 212 -5.23 27.01 -0.14
C SER A 212 -5.63 26.63 -1.56
N GLY A 213 -6.41 25.61 -1.68
CA GLY A 213 -6.91 25.08 -2.96
C GLY A 213 -6.48 23.63 -3.19
N ASP A 214 -6.82 23.12 -4.34
CA ASP A 214 -6.39 21.78 -4.75
C ASP A 214 -4.93 21.83 -5.18
N VAL A 215 -4.11 21.00 -4.60
CA VAL A 215 -2.68 20.92 -4.91
C VAL A 215 -2.30 19.52 -5.36
N LEU A 216 -1.41 19.47 -6.34
CA LEU A 216 -0.83 18.23 -6.84
C LEU A 216 0.57 18.08 -6.28
N ILE A 217 0.79 16.99 -5.56
CA ILE A 217 2.10 16.61 -5.03
C ILE A 217 2.67 15.58 -5.99
N THR A 218 3.87 15.85 -6.48
CA THR A 218 4.62 14.92 -7.34
C THR A 218 5.93 14.56 -6.68
N ILE A 219 6.17 13.28 -6.52
CA ILE A 219 7.46 12.75 -6.09
C ILE A 219 8.08 12.04 -7.28
N ASP A 220 9.30 12.43 -7.62
CA ASP A 220 10.06 11.84 -8.71
C ASP A 220 11.20 11.00 -8.13
N ALA A 221 11.23 9.71 -8.48
CA ALA A 221 12.26 8.78 -8.07
C ALA A 221 12.92 8.21 -9.33
N ASP A 222 14.08 8.73 -9.69
CA ASP A 222 14.82 8.34 -10.90
C ASP A 222 13.95 8.36 -12.16
N GLY A 223 13.05 9.35 -12.27
CA GLY A 223 12.15 9.51 -13.40
C GLY A 223 10.78 8.85 -13.27
N THR A 224 10.57 7.99 -12.29
CA THR A 224 9.25 7.44 -11.98
C THR A 224 8.51 8.35 -11.01
N LYS A 225 7.30 8.75 -11.36
CA LYS A 225 6.52 9.73 -10.59
C LYS A 225 5.40 9.08 -9.82
N ALA A 226 5.27 9.47 -8.55
CA ALA A 226 4.11 9.18 -7.72
C ALA A 226 3.38 10.49 -7.43
N LEU A 227 2.06 10.47 -7.52
CA LEU A 227 1.23 11.68 -7.46
C LEU A 227 0.18 11.55 -6.37
N LYS A 228 -0.07 12.66 -5.68
CA LYS A 228 -1.22 12.78 -4.76
C LYS A 228 -1.91 14.11 -4.99
N LEU A 229 -3.23 14.07 -5.13
CA LEU A 229 -4.07 15.27 -5.24
C LEU A 229 -4.78 15.47 -3.92
N VAL A 230 -4.54 16.61 -3.26
CA VAL A 230 -5.12 16.94 -1.97
C VAL A 230 -5.71 18.35 -2.00
N THR A 231 -6.60 18.62 -1.06
CA THR A 231 -7.20 19.94 -0.87
C THR A 231 -6.64 20.58 0.38
N VAL A 232 -6.13 21.80 0.25
CA VAL A 232 -5.64 22.62 1.36
C VAL A 232 -6.66 23.70 1.64
N SER A 233 -7.16 23.72 2.85
CA SER A 233 -8.15 24.71 3.28
C SER A 233 -7.53 25.91 4.02
#